data_d83a24ba7ee933a2208c5507d05b685e
#
_entry.id   d83a24ba7ee933a2208c5507d05b685e
#
_cell.length_a   1.000
_cell.length_b   1.000
_cell.length_c   1.000
_cell.angle_alpha   90.00
_cell.angle_beta   90.00
_cell.angle_gamma   90.00
#
_symmetry.space_group_name_H-M   'P 1'
#
loop_
_entity.id
_entity.type
_entity.pdbx_description
1 polymer ?
#
loop_
_entity_poly.entity_id
_entity_poly.type
_entity_poly.pdbx_seq_one_letter_code
_entity_poly.pdbx_strand_id
1 'polypeptide(L)'
;MRNALAAVITGLMAVSMAGCGEGEGEGDDAFTVGLLLPSSAVPRWERFDKPMIEKRVKALCPDCKVAYANAADDATIQRQQMNSLITRGARAIIVDAVDVKALRSSVQAADRAHVPVVAYDRLAEGPVSGFVSFDGAQVGRLQGKALLKAMGDKAKQRRIVMMNGDPVSPNTAWYRKGARSVLDDKVTIRKEYANLEWRTDIARGNMTAAISDLGPGRIDGVLAANDAIASGVISALKSAGVSPLLPVTGQGADLDAVQRIVKGEQTMTVYKSFRQEADVAASMAVALGHGRSVHAIATTTVDSPTTQDVPAVLLTPVPVTAGTIERTLVRDEVYSIHEICPANLRSACDRAGLTGPTTKDTKETKEKEKVKGGDPGGVPARAGVARHLQAVRRRPGAPGRGTATPGR
;
A
#
# COMPACT_ATOMS: atom_id res chain seq x y z
N MET A 1 -33.68 81.70 28.11
CA MET A 1 -33.76 81.65 29.60
C MET A 1 -33.08 80.39 30.02
N ARG A 2 -31.95 80.60 30.57
CA ARG A 2 -31.40 80.13 31.86
C ARG A 2 -30.86 78.68 31.82
N ASN A 3 -29.59 78.68 31.84
CA ASN A 3 -28.55 78.34 32.83
C ASN A 3 -28.23 76.86 32.85
N ALA A 4 -27.05 76.44 32.43
CA ALA A 4 -25.73 76.37 33.07
C ALA A 4 -25.73 75.41 34.26
N LEU A 5 -24.92 74.35 34.17
CA LEU A 5 -23.82 74.14 35.13
C LEU A 5 -22.86 73.01 34.63
N ALA A 6 -21.61 73.41 34.62
CA ALA A 6 -20.45 72.51 34.42
C ALA A 6 -20.15 71.74 35.71
N ALA A 7 -19.72 70.49 35.59
CA ALA A 7 -18.98 69.81 36.64
C ALA A 7 -17.81 69.06 36.00
N VAL A 8 -16.66 69.63 36.25
CA VAL A 8 -15.33 69.02 36.01
C VAL A 8 -15.08 68.02 37.15
N ILE A 9 -14.86 66.75 36.79
CA ILE A 9 -14.25 65.78 37.73
C ILE A 9 -13.02 65.24 37.07
N THR A 10 -11.90 65.69 37.60
CA THR A 10 -10.53 65.17 37.43
C THR A 10 -10.39 63.81 38.15
N GLY A 11 -10.11 62.79 37.46
CA GLY A 11 -9.92 61.43 38.07
C GLY A 11 -8.81 60.63 37.40
N LEU A 12 -7.73 60.56 38.05
CA LEU A 12 -6.51 59.72 38.01
C LEU A 12 -6.42 58.70 36.86
N MET A 13 -5.40 58.86 36.05
CA MET A 13 -4.79 57.80 35.24
C MET A 13 -4.18 56.72 36.15
N ALA A 14 -4.76 55.52 36.13
CA ALA A 14 -4.10 54.30 36.54
C ALA A 14 -3.56 53.64 35.28
N VAL A 15 -2.28 53.77 35.03
CA VAL A 15 -1.53 53.01 34.03
C VAL A 15 -1.44 51.56 34.53
N SER A 16 -2.35 50.69 34.04
CA SER A 16 -2.19 49.24 34.19
C SER A 16 -1.28 48.81 33.05
N MET A 17 -0.03 48.54 33.36
CA MET A 17 0.85 47.70 32.52
C MET A 17 0.24 46.30 32.48
N ALA A 18 -0.57 46.04 31.48
CA ALA A 18 -0.89 44.69 31.09
C ALA A 18 0.37 44.12 30.45
N GLY A 19 1.06 43.22 31.20
CA GLY A 19 2.13 42.38 30.68
C GLY A 19 1.57 41.66 29.44
N CYS A 20 2.26 41.83 28.32
CA CYS A 20 2.21 40.88 27.22
C CYS A 20 2.73 39.56 27.76
N GLY A 21 1.83 38.73 28.27
CA GLY A 21 2.07 37.31 28.31
C GLY A 21 2.16 36.87 26.84
N GLU A 22 3.35 36.51 26.41
CA GLU A 22 3.50 35.62 25.26
C GLU A 22 2.71 34.34 25.63
N GLY A 23 1.41 34.36 25.26
CA GLY A 23 0.67 33.14 25.10
C GLY A 23 1.40 32.37 24.00
N GLU A 24 2.22 31.41 24.40
CA GLU A 24 2.56 30.30 23.52
C GLU A 24 1.23 29.85 22.93
N GLY A 25 1.06 30.12 21.64
CA GLY A 25 -0.08 29.64 20.89
C GLY A 25 -0.09 28.12 20.96
N GLU A 26 -0.83 27.57 21.92
CA GLU A 26 -1.23 26.17 21.88
C GLU A 26 -1.97 25.96 20.57
N GLY A 27 -1.22 25.55 19.61
CA GLY A 27 -1.38 24.68 18.53
C GLY A 27 -2.77 24.59 17.92
N ASP A 28 -2.93 25.32 16.87
CA ASP A 28 -3.83 25.00 15.75
C ASP A 28 -3.31 23.76 14.98
N ASP A 29 -2.65 22.82 15.66
CA ASP A 29 -1.99 21.66 15.07
C ASP A 29 -2.89 20.43 14.97
N ALA A 30 -4.00 20.40 15.70
CA ALA A 30 -4.93 19.28 15.70
C ALA A 30 -5.98 19.41 14.60
N PHE A 31 -6.07 18.43 13.72
CA PHE A 31 -7.07 18.40 12.65
C PHE A 31 -7.56 16.99 12.35
N THR A 32 -8.57 16.89 11.47
CA THR A 32 -9.10 15.62 11.01
C THR A 32 -8.55 15.29 9.62
N VAL A 33 -7.96 14.08 9.49
CA VAL A 33 -7.64 13.44 8.22
C VAL A 33 -8.80 12.50 7.85
N GLY A 34 -9.40 12.69 6.68
CA GLY A 34 -10.37 11.74 6.13
C GLY A 34 -9.64 10.53 5.59
N LEU A 35 -10.16 9.32 5.83
CA LEU A 35 -9.67 8.09 5.24
C LEU A 35 -10.83 7.35 4.59
N LEU A 36 -10.80 7.22 3.25
CA LEU A 36 -11.82 6.54 2.46
C LEU A 36 -11.22 5.32 1.78
N LEU A 37 -11.69 4.12 2.16
CA LEU A 37 -11.28 2.86 1.56
C LEU A 37 -12.41 2.25 0.71
N PRO A 38 -12.07 1.48 -0.35
CA PRO A 38 -13.04 1.15 -1.39
C PRO A 38 -13.94 -0.02 -1.01
N SER A 39 -13.41 -1.02 -0.31
CA SER A 39 -14.03 -2.33 -0.20
C SER A 39 -13.73 -3.02 1.11
N SER A 40 -14.66 -3.83 1.58
CA SER A 40 -14.46 -4.80 2.66
C SER A 40 -14.28 -6.23 2.14
N ALA A 41 -14.51 -6.47 0.84
CA ALA A 41 -14.37 -7.78 0.23
C ALA A 41 -12.91 -8.23 0.07
N VAL A 42 -11.99 -7.27 -0.05
CA VAL A 42 -10.54 -7.54 -0.08
C VAL A 42 -9.96 -7.28 1.32
N PRO A 43 -9.45 -8.31 2.02
CA PRO A 43 -9.08 -8.21 3.45
C PRO A 43 -8.02 -7.16 3.79
N ARG A 44 -7.14 -6.77 2.83
CA ARG A 44 -6.02 -5.87 3.09
C ARG A 44 -6.47 -4.54 3.70
N TRP A 45 -7.56 -3.96 3.19
CA TRP A 45 -8.00 -2.61 3.54
C TRP A 45 -8.29 -2.45 5.04
N GLU A 46 -9.08 -3.38 5.60
CA GLU A 46 -9.44 -3.36 7.02
C GLU A 46 -8.33 -3.92 7.91
N ARG A 47 -7.64 -4.97 7.44
CA ARG A 47 -6.66 -5.70 8.26
C ARG A 47 -5.34 -4.96 8.38
N PHE A 48 -4.90 -4.27 7.31
CA PHE A 48 -3.56 -3.68 7.24
C PHE A 48 -3.60 -2.17 7.00
N ASP A 49 -4.20 -1.72 5.90
CA ASP A 49 -4.06 -0.34 5.44
C ASP A 49 -4.64 0.65 6.45
N LYS A 50 -5.89 0.45 6.88
CA LYS A 50 -6.55 1.32 7.86
C LYS A 50 -5.74 1.45 9.16
N PRO A 51 -5.43 0.37 9.92
CA PRO A 51 -4.74 0.51 11.19
C PRO A 51 -3.31 1.06 11.03
N MET A 52 -2.63 0.78 9.90
CA MET A 52 -1.29 1.33 9.63
C MET A 52 -1.34 2.83 9.35
N ILE A 53 -2.31 3.31 8.55
CA ILE A 53 -2.53 4.73 8.28
C ILE A 53 -2.89 5.46 9.57
N GLU A 54 -3.86 4.97 10.34
CA GLU A 54 -4.28 5.54 11.63
C GLU A 54 -3.10 5.66 12.60
N LYS A 55 -2.32 4.58 12.75
CA LYS A 55 -1.11 4.56 13.59
C LYS A 55 -0.07 5.59 13.13
N ARG A 56 0.15 5.70 11.81
CA ARG A 56 1.14 6.63 11.27
C ARG A 56 0.70 8.08 11.40
N VAL A 57 -0.57 8.39 11.10
CA VAL A 57 -1.15 9.74 11.35
C VAL A 57 -0.95 10.13 12.82
N LYS A 58 -1.31 9.24 13.75
CA LYS A 58 -1.15 9.49 15.20
C LYS A 58 0.30 9.70 15.62
N ALA A 59 1.24 9.00 14.99
CA ALA A 59 2.67 9.18 15.26
C ALA A 59 3.23 10.50 14.74
N LEU A 60 2.68 11.04 13.62
CA LEU A 60 3.13 12.28 13.01
C LEU A 60 2.41 13.51 13.58
N CYS A 61 1.18 13.34 14.03
CA CYS A 61 0.31 14.36 14.60
C CYS A 61 -0.48 13.75 15.78
N PRO A 62 0.05 13.79 17.01
CA PRO A 62 -0.55 13.13 18.19
C PRO A 62 -1.99 13.53 18.48
N ASP A 63 -2.38 14.77 18.17
CA ASP A 63 -3.70 15.31 18.42
C ASP A 63 -4.65 15.23 17.22
N CYS A 64 -4.14 14.87 16.05
CA CYS A 64 -4.95 14.67 14.86
C CYS A 64 -5.86 13.44 14.98
N LYS A 65 -7.03 13.52 14.33
CA LYS A 65 -8.03 12.46 14.26
C LYS A 65 -8.09 11.87 12.86
N VAL A 66 -8.40 10.61 12.74
CA VAL A 66 -8.75 9.98 11.47
C VAL A 66 -10.25 9.73 11.43
N ALA A 67 -10.93 10.32 10.45
CA ALA A 67 -12.34 10.05 10.17
C ALA A 67 -12.41 9.02 9.02
N TYR A 68 -12.69 7.78 9.40
CA TYR A 68 -12.70 6.64 8.50
C TYR A 68 -14.09 6.35 7.93
N ALA A 69 -14.15 5.93 6.65
CA ALA A 69 -15.32 5.31 6.04
C ALA A 69 -14.89 4.30 4.96
N ASN A 70 -15.73 3.26 4.76
CA ASN A 70 -15.58 2.26 3.72
C ASN A 70 -16.76 2.33 2.77
N ALA A 71 -16.50 2.30 1.49
CA ALA A 71 -17.53 2.45 0.45
C ALA A 71 -18.27 1.14 0.11
N ALA A 72 -17.78 0.00 0.59
CA ALA A 72 -18.33 -1.33 0.29
C ALA A 72 -18.54 -1.57 -1.22
N ASP A 73 -17.56 -1.15 -2.02
CA ASP A 73 -17.55 -1.21 -3.50
C ASP A 73 -18.60 -0.34 -4.20
N ASP A 74 -19.25 0.60 -3.48
CA ASP A 74 -20.23 1.53 -4.06
C ASP A 74 -19.62 2.92 -4.27
N ALA A 75 -19.42 3.32 -5.53
CA ALA A 75 -18.88 4.62 -5.90
C ALA A 75 -19.80 5.80 -5.50
N THR A 76 -21.11 5.57 -5.39
CA THR A 76 -22.06 6.60 -4.95
C THR A 76 -21.94 6.85 -3.44
N ILE A 77 -21.84 5.78 -2.68
CA ILE A 77 -21.56 5.85 -1.23
C ILE A 77 -20.23 6.56 -1.00
N GLN A 78 -19.16 6.23 -1.75
CA GLN A 78 -17.86 6.88 -1.58
C GLN A 78 -17.91 8.38 -1.85
N ARG A 79 -18.64 8.82 -2.88
CA ARG A 79 -18.85 10.26 -3.16
C ARG A 79 -19.55 10.98 -2.00
N GLN A 80 -20.60 10.37 -1.44
CA GLN A 80 -21.33 10.92 -0.29
C GLN A 80 -20.42 11.01 0.95
N GLN A 81 -19.63 9.97 1.21
CA GLN A 81 -18.66 9.94 2.29
C GLN A 81 -17.61 11.06 2.14
N MET A 82 -17.06 11.24 0.93
CA MET A 82 -16.09 12.29 0.65
C MET A 82 -16.68 13.69 0.85
N ASN A 83 -17.88 13.94 0.32
CA ASN A 83 -18.57 15.22 0.50
C ASN A 83 -18.89 15.50 1.99
N SER A 84 -19.25 14.46 2.75
CA SER A 84 -19.45 14.58 4.20
C SER A 84 -18.16 14.96 4.94
N LEU A 85 -17.02 14.38 4.58
CA LEU A 85 -15.72 14.74 5.18
C LEU A 85 -15.34 16.18 4.89
N ILE A 86 -15.54 16.65 3.66
CA ILE A 86 -15.31 18.05 3.27
C ILE A 86 -16.18 18.98 4.13
N THR A 87 -17.48 18.72 4.21
CA THR A 87 -18.44 19.54 4.98
C THR A 87 -18.11 19.55 6.47
N ARG A 88 -17.56 18.45 7.01
CA ARG A 88 -17.16 18.34 8.42
C ARG A 88 -15.77 18.91 8.70
N GLY A 89 -15.15 19.57 7.73
CA GLY A 89 -13.89 20.28 7.91
C GLY A 89 -12.64 19.38 7.99
N ALA A 90 -12.64 18.25 7.28
CA ALA A 90 -11.39 17.49 7.12
C ALA A 90 -10.31 18.38 6.47
N ARG A 91 -9.09 18.39 7.03
CA ARG A 91 -7.98 19.22 6.55
C ARG A 91 -7.17 18.55 5.44
N ALA A 92 -7.29 17.23 5.30
CA ALA A 92 -6.76 16.43 4.20
C ALA A 92 -7.59 15.15 4.07
N ILE A 93 -7.63 14.55 2.87
CA ILE A 93 -8.34 13.30 2.64
C ILE A 93 -7.38 12.32 1.94
N ILE A 94 -7.26 11.11 2.49
CA ILE A 94 -6.65 9.95 1.83
C ILE A 94 -7.79 9.15 1.22
N VAL A 95 -7.71 8.83 -0.08
CA VAL A 95 -8.77 8.06 -0.75
C VAL A 95 -8.21 7.01 -1.69
N ASP A 96 -8.66 5.78 -1.53
CA ASP A 96 -8.59 4.75 -2.57
C ASP A 96 -9.94 4.70 -3.29
N ALA A 97 -9.97 5.14 -4.54
CA ALA A 97 -11.21 5.29 -5.29
C ALA A 97 -11.81 3.94 -5.71
N VAL A 98 -13.11 3.73 -5.44
CA VAL A 98 -13.87 2.62 -6.03
C VAL A 98 -13.87 2.76 -7.55
N ASP A 99 -14.26 3.93 -8.04
CA ASP A 99 -14.23 4.34 -9.44
C ASP A 99 -13.60 5.73 -9.54
N VAL A 100 -12.45 5.78 -10.21
CA VAL A 100 -11.64 7.01 -10.30
C VAL A 100 -12.34 8.13 -11.05
N LYS A 101 -13.19 7.81 -12.04
CA LYS A 101 -13.97 8.78 -12.82
C LYS A 101 -15.18 9.28 -12.04
N ALA A 102 -15.90 8.36 -11.40
CA ALA A 102 -17.09 8.70 -10.63
C ALA A 102 -16.74 9.61 -9.45
N LEU A 103 -15.53 9.50 -8.90
CA LEU A 103 -15.08 10.31 -7.76
C LEU A 103 -14.62 11.72 -8.17
N ARG A 104 -14.37 12.00 -9.45
CA ARG A 104 -13.83 13.28 -9.96
C ARG A 104 -14.55 14.51 -9.41
N SER A 105 -15.87 14.50 -9.41
CA SER A 105 -16.65 15.66 -8.94
C SER A 105 -16.45 15.96 -7.45
N SER A 106 -16.25 14.93 -6.63
CA SER A 106 -15.97 15.09 -5.21
C SER A 106 -14.52 15.52 -4.96
N VAL A 107 -13.55 15.07 -5.76
CA VAL A 107 -12.17 15.58 -5.73
C VAL A 107 -12.13 17.06 -6.11
N GLN A 108 -12.87 17.48 -7.15
CA GLN A 108 -13.03 18.88 -7.50
C GLN A 108 -13.73 19.72 -6.40
N ALA A 109 -14.69 19.12 -5.67
CA ALA A 109 -15.33 19.79 -4.53
C ALA A 109 -14.36 19.97 -3.36
N ALA A 110 -13.51 18.99 -3.10
CA ALA A 110 -12.43 19.10 -2.11
C ALA A 110 -11.45 20.23 -2.45
N ASP A 111 -11.02 20.31 -3.70
CA ASP A 111 -10.13 21.37 -4.19
C ASP A 111 -10.73 22.76 -4.00
N ARG A 112 -11.99 22.97 -4.40
CA ARG A 112 -12.72 24.24 -4.16
C ARG A 112 -12.86 24.60 -2.69
N ALA A 113 -12.90 23.61 -1.81
CA ALA A 113 -12.94 23.77 -0.36
C ALA A 113 -11.53 23.86 0.27
N HIS A 114 -10.48 23.89 -0.55
CA HIS A 114 -9.08 23.87 -0.12
C HIS A 114 -8.73 22.67 0.77
N VAL A 115 -9.37 21.53 0.54
CA VAL A 115 -9.08 20.26 1.19
C VAL A 115 -8.23 19.41 0.26
N PRO A 116 -6.92 19.28 0.49
CA PRO A 116 -6.04 18.48 -0.35
C PRO A 116 -6.40 16.99 -0.28
N VAL A 117 -6.23 16.32 -1.42
CA VAL A 117 -6.55 14.91 -1.60
C VAL A 117 -5.29 14.12 -1.94
N VAL A 118 -4.99 13.10 -1.16
CA VAL A 118 -3.96 12.10 -1.45
C VAL A 118 -4.65 10.86 -2.03
N ALA A 119 -4.39 10.59 -3.30
CA ALA A 119 -4.82 9.35 -3.92
C ALA A 119 -3.95 8.19 -3.40
N TYR A 120 -4.59 7.11 -2.98
CA TYR A 120 -3.98 5.93 -2.36
C TYR A 120 -4.25 4.69 -3.23
N ASP A 121 -3.24 3.93 -3.56
CA ASP A 121 -3.25 2.75 -4.45
C ASP A 121 -3.81 3.03 -5.86
N ARG A 122 -4.95 3.70 -5.99
CA ARG A 122 -5.61 4.04 -7.27
C ARG A 122 -5.60 5.54 -7.50
N LEU A 123 -5.04 5.96 -8.66
CA LEU A 123 -4.96 7.38 -9.01
C LEU A 123 -6.36 7.91 -9.38
N ALA A 124 -6.99 8.62 -8.44
CA ALA A 124 -8.28 9.26 -8.65
C ALA A 124 -8.17 10.38 -9.71
N GLU A 125 -9.22 10.57 -10.51
CA GLU A 125 -9.31 11.70 -11.43
C GLU A 125 -9.74 12.97 -10.69
N GLY A 126 -9.23 14.13 -11.16
CA GLY A 126 -9.41 15.44 -10.53
C GLY A 126 -8.11 15.98 -9.95
N PRO A 127 -8.13 17.19 -9.37
CA PRO A 127 -6.94 17.87 -8.84
C PRO A 127 -6.49 17.25 -7.52
N VAL A 128 -5.86 16.06 -7.58
CA VAL A 128 -5.25 15.41 -6.42
C VAL A 128 -3.92 16.09 -6.08
N SER A 129 -3.62 16.20 -4.78
CA SER A 129 -2.43 16.91 -4.26
C SER A 129 -1.23 16.00 -4.09
N GLY A 130 -1.42 14.69 -4.15
CA GLY A 130 -0.37 13.68 -4.05
C GLY A 130 -0.91 12.29 -4.36
N PHE A 131 0.00 11.38 -4.69
CA PHE A 131 -0.32 10.00 -5.02
C PHE A 131 0.72 9.04 -4.45
N VAL A 132 0.27 7.95 -3.89
CA VAL A 132 1.12 6.83 -3.52
C VAL A 132 0.53 5.52 -4.01
N SER A 133 1.36 4.72 -4.65
CA SER A 133 1.02 3.39 -5.13
C SER A 133 2.31 2.60 -5.39
N PHE A 134 2.17 1.45 -6.04
CA PHE A 134 3.27 0.64 -6.54
C PHE A 134 3.43 0.81 -8.06
N ASP A 135 4.64 0.56 -8.60
CA ASP A 135 4.82 0.44 -10.06
C ASP A 135 3.93 -0.70 -10.57
N GLY A 136 2.73 -0.35 -11.02
CA GLY A 136 1.76 -1.32 -11.52
C GLY A 136 2.23 -2.06 -12.78
N ALA A 137 3.02 -1.40 -13.64
CA ALA A 137 3.61 -2.09 -14.78
C ALA A 137 4.63 -3.14 -14.32
N GLN A 138 5.39 -2.87 -13.25
CA GLN A 138 6.29 -3.86 -12.65
C GLN A 138 5.52 -5.03 -12.02
N VAL A 139 4.37 -4.78 -11.39
CA VAL A 139 3.49 -5.87 -10.91
C VAL A 139 3.18 -6.84 -12.06
N GLY A 140 2.67 -6.32 -13.18
CA GLY A 140 2.34 -7.14 -14.35
C GLY A 140 3.57 -7.84 -14.94
N ARG A 141 4.72 -7.15 -15.02
CA ARG A 141 5.98 -7.78 -15.48
C ARG A 141 6.40 -8.94 -14.58
N LEU A 142 6.26 -8.81 -13.26
CA LEU A 142 6.58 -9.88 -12.30
C LEU A 142 5.67 -11.10 -12.49
N GLN A 143 4.37 -10.86 -12.65
CA GLN A 143 3.40 -11.93 -12.94
C GLN A 143 3.71 -12.63 -14.26
N GLY A 144 3.91 -11.88 -15.34
CA GLY A 144 4.25 -12.43 -16.66
C GLY A 144 5.54 -13.26 -16.65
N LYS A 145 6.60 -12.75 -16.00
CA LYS A 145 7.87 -13.48 -15.86
C LYS A 145 7.72 -14.78 -15.07
N ALA A 146 6.97 -14.74 -13.97
CA ALA A 146 6.72 -15.93 -13.15
C ALA A 146 5.90 -16.98 -13.91
N LEU A 147 4.88 -16.55 -14.66
CA LEU A 147 4.08 -17.45 -15.49
C LEU A 147 4.94 -18.13 -16.57
N LEU A 148 5.75 -17.36 -17.32
CA LEU A 148 6.66 -17.91 -18.33
C LEU A 148 7.63 -18.93 -17.71
N LYS A 149 8.23 -18.59 -16.57
CA LYS A 149 9.16 -19.50 -15.86
C LYS A 149 8.46 -20.81 -15.46
N ALA A 150 7.23 -20.72 -14.96
CA ALA A 150 6.48 -21.91 -14.55
C ALA A 150 6.05 -22.81 -15.72
N MET A 151 5.81 -22.22 -16.89
CA MET A 151 5.49 -22.97 -18.12
C MET A 151 6.73 -23.57 -18.81
N GLY A 152 7.96 -23.15 -18.43
CA GLY A 152 9.22 -23.68 -18.94
C GLY A 152 9.56 -23.25 -20.36
N ASP A 153 10.59 -23.87 -20.96
CA ASP A 153 11.24 -23.44 -22.21
C ASP A 153 10.35 -23.51 -23.47
N LYS A 154 9.23 -24.25 -23.40
CA LYS A 154 8.25 -24.33 -24.51
C LYS A 154 7.20 -23.20 -24.46
N ALA A 155 7.49 -22.09 -23.79
CA ALA A 155 6.51 -21.00 -23.61
C ALA A 155 5.92 -20.50 -24.93
N LYS A 156 6.67 -20.40 -26.03
CA LYS A 156 6.18 -19.97 -27.36
C LYS A 156 5.03 -20.80 -27.93
N GLN A 157 4.88 -22.05 -27.48
CA GLN A 157 3.78 -22.93 -27.88
C GLN A 157 2.63 -22.94 -26.86
N ARG A 158 2.77 -22.18 -25.75
CA ARG A 158 1.82 -22.20 -24.65
C ARG A 158 0.67 -21.24 -24.89
N ARG A 159 -0.48 -21.65 -24.46
CA ARG A 159 -1.76 -20.94 -24.58
C ARG A 159 -2.23 -20.54 -23.20
N ILE A 160 -2.44 -19.25 -22.99
CA ILE A 160 -2.85 -18.73 -21.69
C ILE A 160 -4.21 -18.05 -21.76
N VAL A 161 -4.81 -17.94 -20.59
CA VAL A 161 -5.97 -17.06 -20.34
C VAL A 161 -5.52 -15.92 -19.44
N MET A 162 -5.92 -14.69 -19.76
CA MET A 162 -5.70 -13.52 -18.90
C MET A 162 -7.00 -13.17 -18.19
N MET A 163 -6.96 -13.21 -16.86
CA MET A 163 -8.01 -12.79 -15.94
C MET A 163 -7.61 -11.44 -15.36
N ASN A 164 -7.95 -10.35 -16.07
CA ASN A 164 -7.64 -8.99 -15.68
C ASN A 164 -8.50 -8.54 -14.49
N GLY A 165 -8.13 -7.42 -13.85
CA GLY A 165 -8.90 -6.82 -12.77
C GLY A 165 -10.14 -6.06 -13.24
N ASP A 166 -10.68 -5.25 -12.35
CA ASP A 166 -11.82 -4.37 -12.64
C ASP A 166 -11.41 -3.26 -13.64
N PRO A 167 -12.15 -3.06 -14.75
CA PRO A 167 -11.81 -2.07 -15.75
C PRO A 167 -11.89 -0.61 -15.28
N VAL A 168 -12.62 -0.32 -14.20
CA VAL A 168 -12.69 1.05 -13.64
C VAL A 168 -11.49 1.38 -12.75
N SER A 169 -10.66 0.38 -12.43
CA SER A 169 -9.42 0.58 -11.70
C SER A 169 -8.24 0.84 -12.64
N PRO A 170 -7.50 1.94 -12.48
CA PRO A 170 -6.31 2.23 -13.31
C PRO A 170 -5.23 1.16 -13.17
N ASN A 171 -5.16 0.48 -12.02
CA ASN A 171 -4.22 -0.60 -11.77
C ASN A 171 -4.39 -1.74 -12.77
N THR A 172 -5.62 -2.03 -13.20
CA THR A 172 -5.90 -3.07 -14.22
C THR A 172 -5.16 -2.78 -15.53
N ALA A 173 -5.21 -1.55 -16.01
CA ALA A 173 -4.52 -1.16 -17.25
C ALA A 173 -2.99 -1.25 -17.08
N TRP A 174 -2.45 -0.81 -15.94
CA TRP A 174 -1.02 -0.88 -15.66
C TRP A 174 -0.52 -2.32 -15.53
N TYR A 175 -1.23 -3.18 -14.79
CA TYR A 175 -0.87 -4.60 -14.64
C TYR A 175 -0.92 -5.31 -15.99
N ARG A 176 -2.01 -5.10 -16.76
CA ARG A 176 -2.17 -5.66 -18.11
C ARG A 176 -1.04 -5.21 -19.04
N LYS A 177 -0.72 -3.92 -19.08
CA LYS A 177 0.39 -3.36 -19.89
C LYS A 177 1.72 -4.01 -19.51
N GLY A 178 2.01 -4.12 -18.21
CA GLY A 178 3.23 -4.74 -17.71
C GLY A 178 3.31 -6.23 -18.03
N ALA A 179 2.22 -6.97 -17.87
CA ALA A 179 2.15 -8.40 -18.20
C ALA A 179 2.35 -8.65 -19.70
N ARG A 180 1.65 -7.89 -20.54
CA ARG A 180 1.74 -8.02 -22.00
C ARG A 180 3.14 -7.69 -22.52
N SER A 181 3.84 -6.70 -21.93
CA SER A 181 5.22 -6.39 -22.32
C SER A 181 6.21 -7.55 -22.13
N VAL A 182 5.82 -8.57 -21.35
CA VAL A 182 6.61 -9.78 -21.11
C VAL A 182 6.07 -10.99 -21.87
N LEU A 183 4.74 -11.05 -22.07
CA LEU A 183 4.04 -12.22 -22.61
C LEU A 183 3.80 -12.17 -24.11
N ASP A 184 3.60 -10.96 -24.68
CA ASP A 184 3.41 -10.80 -26.12
C ASP A 184 4.61 -11.39 -26.88
N ASP A 185 4.40 -12.04 -28.00
CA ASP A 185 5.38 -12.78 -28.80
C ASP A 185 5.98 -14.04 -28.13
N LYS A 186 5.63 -14.35 -26.88
CA LYS A 186 6.12 -15.52 -26.15
C LYS A 186 5.06 -16.58 -25.87
N VAL A 187 3.79 -16.19 -25.83
CA VAL A 187 2.67 -17.09 -25.61
C VAL A 187 1.50 -16.70 -26.50
N THR A 188 0.54 -17.60 -26.69
CA THR A 188 -0.75 -17.28 -27.31
C THR A 188 -1.76 -16.94 -26.24
N ILE A 189 -2.18 -15.68 -26.16
CA ILE A 189 -3.29 -15.26 -25.28
C ILE A 189 -4.60 -15.65 -25.97
N ARG A 190 -5.28 -16.69 -25.48
CA ARG A 190 -6.49 -17.27 -26.09
C ARG A 190 -7.76 -16.50 -25.73
N LYS A 191 -7.83 -16.02 -24.49
CA LYS A 191 -8.96 -15.26 -23.96
C LYS A 191 -8.45 -14.24 -22.95
N GLU A 192 -9.13 -13.11 -22.89
CA GLU A 192 -8.98 -12.10 -21.84
C GLU A 192 -10.35 -11.79 -21.26
N TYR A 193 -10.43 -11.74 -19.93
CA TYR A 193 -11.65 -11.41 -19.20
C TYR A 193 -11.40 -10.26 -18.23
N ALA A 194 -12.37 -9.38 -18.07
CA ALA A 194 -12.44 -8.44 -16.97
C ALA A 194 -13.19 -9.09 -15.80
N ASN A 195 -12.71 -8.87 -14.57
CA ASN A 195 -13.35 -9.37 -13.37
C ASN A 195 -13.79 -8.17 -12.53
N LEU A 196 -15.07 -7.83 -12.66
CA LEU A 196 -15.69 -6.68 -11.99
C LEU A 196 -15.48 -6.79 -10.48
N GLU A 197 -15.21 -5.66 -9.84
CA GLU A 197 -14.99 -5.55 -8.38
C GLU A 197 -13.89 -6.51 -7.87
N TRP A 198 -13.02 -7.03 -8.75
CA TRP A 198 -11.98 -8.01 -8.41
C TRP A 198 -12.50 -9.31 -7.79
N ARG A 199 -13.74 -9.66 -8.02
CA ARG A 199 -14.51 -10.71 -7.33
C ARG A 199 -14.11 -12.12 -7.75
N THR A 200 -14.02 -13.00 -6.75
CA THR A 200 -13.70 -14.43 -6.90
C THR A 200 -14.76 -15.20 -7.68
N ASP A 201 -16.04 -14.94 -7.45
CA ASP A 201 -17.16 -15.61 -8.13
C ASP A 201 -17.24 -15.24 -9.62
N ILE A 202 -17.01 -13.98 -9.96
CA ILE A 202 -16.91 -13.51 -11.35
C ILE A 202 -15.73 -14.23 -12.05
N ALA A 203 -14.56 -14.27 -11.41
CA ALA A 203 -13.39 -14.94 -11.97
C ALA A 203 -13.62 -16.46 -12.14
N ARG A 204 -14.32 -17.10 -11.19
CA ARG A 204 -14.71 -18.50 -11.31
C ARG A 204 -15.63 -18.73 -12.52
N GLY A 205 -16.65 -17.89 -12.73
CA GLY A 205 -17.55 -17.95 -13.87
C GLY A 205 -16.80 -17.78 -15.20
N ASN A 206 -15.95 -16.75 -15.28
CA ASN A 206 -15.12 -16.48 -16.46
C ASN A 206 -14.17 -17.63 -16.80
N MET A 207 -13.55 -18.25 -15.78
CA MET A 207 -12.66 -19.39 -15.99
C MET A 207 -13.43 -20.64 -16.40
N THR A 208 -14.62 -20.87 -15.86
CA THR A 208 -15.51 -21.96 -16.29
C THR A 208 -15.90 -21.79 -17.76
N ALA A 209 -16.25 -20.58 -18.18
CA ALA A 209 -16.52 -20.28 -19.59
C ALA A 209 -15.28 -20.52 -20.48
N ALA A 210 -14.10 -20.07 -20.03
CA ALA A 210 -12.86 -20.32 -20.77
C ALA A 210 -12.56 -21.82 -20.96
N ILE A 211 -12.76 -22.62 -19.91
CA ILE A 211 -12.59 -24.08 -19.96
C ILE A 211 -13.60 -24.73 -20.91
N SER A 212 -14.86 -24.30 -20.86
CA SER A 212 -15.91 -24.79 -21.78
C SER A 212 -15.60 -24.50 -23.24
N ASP A 213 -15.16 -23.25 -23.53
CA ASP A 213 -14.88 -22.79 -24.89
C ASP A 213 -13.62 -23.41 -25.52
N LEU A 214 -12.58 -23.53 -24.70
CA LEU A 214 -11.25 -23.92 -25.20
C LEU A 214 -10.95 -25.41 -25.00
N GLY A 215 -11.57 -26.03 -24.02
CA GLY A 215 -11.20 -27.33 -23.48
C GLY A 215 -10.03 -27.22 -22.47
N PRO A 216 -10.06 -27.98 -21.37
CA PRO A 216 -9.06 -27.87 -20.30
C PRO A 216 -7.63 -28.18 -20.77
N GLY A 217 -7.45 -29.12 -21.70
CA GLY A 217 -6.15 -29.47 -22.28
C GLY A 217 -5.58 -28.46 -23.26
N ARG A 218 -6.27 -27.34 -23.51
CA ARG A 218 -5.82 -26.27 -24.40
C ARG A 218 -5.49 -24.98 -23.67
N ILE A 219 -5.35 -25.03 -22.35
CA ILE A 219 -4.93 -23.94 -21.48
C ILE A 219 -3.69 -24.42 -20.76
N ASP A 220 -2.59 -23.71 -20.88
CA ASP A 220 -1.29 -24.08 -20.33
C ASP A 220 -0.91 -23.22 -19.11
N GLY A 221 -1.63 -22.13 -18.86
CA GLY A 221 -1.44 -21.26 -17.69
C GLY A 221 -2.46 -20.12 -17.64
N VAL A 222 -2.61 -19.51 -16.49
CA VAL A 222 -3.53 -18.39 -16.27
C VAL A 222 -2.81 -17.24 -15.60
N LEU A 223 -2.85 -16.06 -16.21
CA LEU A 223 -2.45 -14.83 -15.56
C LEU A 223 -3.68 -14.27 -14.84
N ALA A 224 -3.72 -14.42 -13.51
CA ALA A 224 -4.74 -13.80 -12.67
C ALA A 224 -4.18 -12.53 -12.04
N ALA A 225 -4.91 -11.42 -12.19
CA ALA A 225 -4.43 -10.09 -11.84
C ALA A 225 -4.27 -9.87 -10.32
N ASN A 226 -5.07 -10.59 -9.49
CA ASN A 226 -4.91 -10.61 -8.03
C ASN A 226 -5.23 -11.99 -7.43
N ASP A 227 -5.10 -12.12 -6.12
CA ASP A 227 -5.25 -13.38 -5.39
C ASP A 227 -6.71 -13.83 -5.25
N ALA A 228 -7.66 -12.89 -5.18
CA ALA A 228 -9.08 -13.20 -5.18
C ALA A 228 -9.52 -13.80 -6.53
N ILE A 229 -9.04 -13.21 -7.65
CA ILE A 229 -9.25 -13.75 -8.99
C ILE A 229 -8.56 -15.12 -9.12
N ALA A 230 -7.32 -15.27 -8.65
CA ALA A 230 -6.61 -16.56 -8.65
C ALA A 230 -7.39 -17.65 -7.89
N SER A 231 -8.03 -17.30 -6.77
CA SER A 231 -8.89 -18.21 -6.01
C SER A 231 -10.06 -18.75 -6.85
N GLY A 232 -10.75 -17.85 -7.56
CA GLY A 232 -11.85 -18.23 -8.47
C GLY A 232 -11.38 -19.12 -9.62
N VAL A 233 -10.26 -18.77 -10.25
CA VAL A 233 -9.61 -19.54 -11.32
C VAL A 233 -9.26 -20.96 -10.84
N ILE A 234 -8.58 -21.09 -9.71
CA ILE A 234 -8.15 -22.38 -9.14
C ILE A 234 -9.38 -23.23 -8.77
N SER A 235 -10.43 -22.60 -8.24
CA SER A 235 -11.70 -23.29 -7.94
C SER A 235 -12.33 -23.87 -9.21
N ALA A 236 -12.38 -23.10 -10.33
CA ALA A 236 -12.92 -23.58 -11.59
C ALA A 236 -12.08 -24.71 -12.18
N LEU A 237 -10.74 -24.61 -12.16
CA LEU A 237 -9.83 -25.67 -12.61
C LEU A 237 -10.02 -26.97 -11.84
N LYS A 238 -10.14 -26.88 -10.50
CA LYS A 238 -10.41 -28.06 -9.64
C LYS A 238 -11.76 -28.70 -9.97
N SER A 239 -12.80 -27.88 -10.14
CA SER A 239 -14.14 -28.35 -10.50
C SER A 239 -14.18 -29.03 -11.87
N ALA A 240 -13.30 -28.65 -12.80
CA ALA A 240 -13.16 -29.27 -14.11
C ALA A 240 -12.21 -30.50 -14.10
N GLY A 241 -11.73 -30.95 -12.94
CA GLY A 241 -10.86 -32.12 -12.82
C GLY A 241 -9.44 -31.91 -13.35
N VAL A 242 -8.98 -30.65 -13.50
CA VAL A 242 -7.60 -30.37 -13.98
C VAL A 242 -6.58 -30.77 -12.90
N SER A 243 -5.78 -31.77 -13.20
CA SER A 243 -4.73 -32.29 -12.32
C SER A 243 -3.54 -32.76 -13.17
N PRO A 244 -2.28 -32.31 -12.87
CA PRO A 244 -1.94 -31.26 -11.91
C PRO A 244 -2.53 -29.91 -12.31
N LEU A 245 -2.64 -28.99 -11.33
CA LEU A 245 -3.12 -27.63 -11.62
C LEU A 245 -2.15 -26.88 -12.54
N LEU A 246 -2.73 -26.07 -13.42
CA LEU A 246 -1.98 -25.18 -14.30
C LEU A 246 -1.28 -24.08 -13.49
N PRO A 247 -0.16 -23.50 -13.98
CA PRO A 247 0.41 -22.30 -13.40
C PRO A 247 -0.60 -21.17 -13.35
N VAL A 248 -0.84 -20.62 -12.15
CA VAL A 248 -1.73 -19.48 -11.89
C VAL A 248 -0.97 -18.43 -11.12
N THR A 249 -0.97 -17.19 -11.60
CA THR A 249 -0.37 -16.04 -10.89
C THR A 249 -1.37 -15.40 -9.92
N GLY A 250 -0.89 -14.46 -9.11
CA GLY A 250 -1.71 -13.63 -8.24
C GLY A 250 -0.99 -12.32 -7.87
N GLN A 251 -1.64 -11.49 -7.09
CA GLN A 251 -1.13 -10.26 -6.50
C GLN A 251 -1.99 -9.92 -5.28
N GLY A 252 -1.38 -9.37 -4.24
CA GLY A 252 -2.04 -8.98 -2.99
C GLY A 252 -1.38 -9.62 -1.76
N ALA A 253 -0.76 -10.79 -1.94
CA ALA A 253 -0.18 -11.59 -0.87
C ALA A 253 -1.19 -11.94 0.23
N ASP A 254 -2.43 -12.23 -0.16
CA ASP A 254 -3.47 -12.67 0.77
C ASP A 254 -3.06 -13.98 1.46
N LEU A 255 -3.44 -14.17 2.72
CA LEU A 255 -3.04 -15.36 3.49
C LEU A 255 -3.42 -16.67 2.79
N ASP A 256 -4.64 -16.73 2.25
CA ASP A 256 -5.11 -17.89 1.51
C ASP A 256 -4.30 -18.16 0.23
N ALA A 257 -3.83 -17.10 -0.43
CA ALA A 257 -2.95 -17.22 -1.59
C ALA A 257 -1.56 -17.74 -1.19
N VAL A 258 -1.00 -17.22 -0.10
CA VAL A 258 0.27 -17.71 0.46
C VAL A 258 0.15 -19.20 0.80
N GLN A 259 -0.95 -19.62 1.41
CA GLN A 259 -1.24 -21.03 1.69
C GLN A 259 -1.41 -21.86 0.41
N ARG A 260 -2.04 -21.34 -0.65
CA ARG A 260 -2.09 -22.00 -1.96
C ARG A 260 -0.72 -22.13 -2.60
N ILE A 261 0.15 -21.13 -2.46
CA ILE A 261 1.55 -21.20 -2.94
C ILE A 261 2.31 -22.29 -2.21
N VAL A 262 2.18 -22.40 -0.90
CA VAL A 262 2.79 -23.47 -0.09
C VAL A 262 2.31 -24.85 -0.53
N LYS A 263 1.03 -24.99 -0.89
CA LYS A 263 0.45 -26.24 -1.44
C LYS A 263 0.89 -26.56 -2.87
N GLY A 264 1.48 -25.59 -3.59
CA GLY A 264 1.75 -25.71 -5.02
C GLY A 264 0.53 -25.51 -5.93
N GLU A 265 -0.57 -24.96 -5.39
CA GLU A 265 -1.81 -24.70 -6.13
C GLU A 265 -1.81 -23.34 -6.85
N GLN A 266 -1.00 -22.39 -6.38
CA GLN A 266 -0.74 -21.10 -6.99
C GLN A 266 0.74 -20.91 -7.18
N THR A 267 1.16 -20.36 -8.32
CA THR A 267 2.58 -20.25 -8.70
C THR A 267 3.30 -19.19 -7.88
N MET A 268 2.66 -18.04 -7.73
CA MET A 268 3.22 -16.87 -7.04
C MET A 268 2.14 -15.86 -6.71
N THR A 269 2.49 -14.92 -5.85
CA THR A 269 1.78 -13.66 -5.69
C THR A 269 2.76 -12.49 -5.72
N VAL A 270 2.27 -11.27 -5.83
CA VAL A 270 3.07 -10.04 -5.71
C VAL A 270 2.70 -9.37 -4.39
N TYR A 271 3.69 -9.18 -3.54
CA TYR A 271 3.57 -8.43 -2.31
C TYR A 271 3.81 -6.94 -2.57
N LYS A 272 2.89 -6.13 -2.10
CA LYS A 272 2.95 -4.68 -2.01
C LYS A 272 3.02 -4.35 -0.52
N SER A 273 4.10 -3.72 -0.05
CA SER A 273 4.28 -3.46 1.38
C SER A 273 3.24 -2.47 1.89
N PHE A 274 2.19 -2.96 2.53
CA PHE A 274 1.10 -2.16 3.09
C PHE A 274 1.63 -1.06 4.02
N ARG A 275 2.63 -1.40 4.85
CA ARG A 275 3.28 -0.44 5.76
C ARG A 275 3.90 0.73 5.01
N GLN A 276 4.69 0.47 3.95
CA GLN A 276 5.34 1.54 3.21
C GLN A 276 4.34 2.46 2.53
N GLU A 277 3.30 1.89 1.93
CA GLU A 277 2.24 2.65 1.26
C GLU A 277 1.45 3.51 2.25
N ALA A 278 1.03 2.92 3.38
CA ALA A 278 0.35 3.60 4.47
C ALA A 278 1.19 4.74 5.09
N ASP A 279 2.49 4.48 5.32
CA ASP A 279 3.42 5.46 5.90
C ASP A 279 3.59 6.68 4.98
N VAL A 280 3.69 6.47 3.68
CA VAL A 280 3.79 7.56 2.69
C VAL A 280 2.48 8.34 2.61
N ALA A 281 1.33 7.66 2.48
CA ALA A 281 0.03 8.31 2.40
C ALA A 281 -0.26 9.19 3.62
N ALA A 282 -0.04 8.65 4.82
CA ALA A 282 -0.21 9.40 6.06
C ALA A 282 0.75 10.59 6.16
N SER A 283 2.01 10.40 5.72
CA SER A 283 3.01 11.48 5.72
C SER A 283 2.62 12.60 4.76
N MET A 284 2.13 12.28 3.56
CA MET A 284 1.59 13.27 2.61
C MET A 284 0.38 13.99 3.19
N ALA A 285 -0.60 13.25 3.73
CA ALA A 285 -1.83 13.85 4.26
C ALA A 285 -1.56 14.76 5.46
N VAL A 286 -0.68 14.37 6.38
CA VAL A 286 -0.31 15.22 7.53
C VAL A 286 0.46 16.46 7.06
N ALA A 287 1.40 16.33 6.11
CA ALA A 287 2.10 17.49 5.56
C ALA A 287 1.12 18.49 4.92
N LEU A 288 0.21 18.00 4.08
CA LEU A 288 -0.80 18.83 3.43
C LEU A 288 -1.80 19.45 4.42
N GLY A 289 -2.23 18.72 5.45
CA GLY A 289 -3.09 19.22 6.51
C GLY A 289 -2.48 20.38 7.29
N HIS A 290 -1.14 20.41 7.41
CA HIS A 290 -0.38 21.54 7.95
C HIS A 290 -0.03 22.61 6.90
N GLY A 291 -0.60 22.56 5.69
CA GLY A 291 -0.31 23.50 4.60
C GLY A 291 1.11 23.36 4.00
N ARG A 292 1.81 22.25 4.26
CA ARG A 292 3.15 22.00 3.73
C ARG A 292 3.10 21.25 2.40
N SER A 293 4.10 21.49 1.54
CA SER A 293 4.25 20.80 0.26
C SER A 293 4.66 19.33 0.45
N VAL A 294 4.21 18.45 -0.47
CA VAL A 294 4.61 17.05 -0.53
C VAL A 294 5.84 16.79 -1.40
N HIS A 295 6.42 17.82 -2.04
CA HIS A 295 7.59 17.64 -2.93
C HIS A 295 8.82 17.01 -2.24
N ALA A 296 8.97 17.19 -0.92
CA ALA A 296 10.03 16.54 -0.17
C ALA A 296 9.78 15.03 0.06
N ILE A 297 8.54 14.57 -0.10
CA ILE A 297 8.12 13.17 0.06
C ILE A 297 8.05 12.48 -1.31
N ALA A 298 7.52 13.19 -2.32
CA ALA A 298 7.37 12.67 -3.67
C ALA A 298 8.74 12.36 -4.30
N THR A 299 8.82 11.24 -5.01
CA THR A 299 10.04 10.79 -5.71
C THR A 299 9.91 10.88 -7.23
N THR A 300 8.70 11.11 -7.73
CA THR A 300 8.37 11.23 -9.16
C THR A 300 7.07 12.01 -9.32
N THR A 301 6.63 12.18 -10.56
CA THR A 301 5.28 12.64 -10.91
C THR A 301 4.58 11.60 -11.78
N VAL A 302 3.25 11.64 -11.78
CA VAL A 302 2.41 10.83 -12.66
C VAL A 302 1.28 11.67 -13.24
N ASP A 303 0.81 11.28 -14.43
CA ASP A 303 -0.32 11.92 -15.08
C ASP A 303 -1.59 11.09 -14.89
N SER A 304 -2.68 11.76 -14.57
CA SER A 304 -4.04 11.22 -14.73
C SER A 304 -4.68 11.80 -16.01
N PRO A 305 -5.81 11.27 -16.47
CA PRO A 305 -6.54 11.85 -17.59
C PRO A 305 -6.96 13.32 -17.39
N THR A 306 -6.93 13.81 -16.16
CA THR A 306 -7.44 15.14 -15.79
C THR A 306 -6.43 16.05 -15.12
N THR A 307 -5.28 15.54 -14.71
CA THR A 307 -4.25 16.31 -13.97
C THR A 307 -2.88 15.80 -14.35
N GLN A 308 -2.02 16.71 -14.76
CA GLN A 308 -0.61 16.44 -15.11
C GLN A 308 0.28 16.65 -13.88
N ASP A 309 1.45 16.03 -13.89
CA ASP A 309 2.54 16.23 -12.92
C ASP A 309 2.11 16.06 -11.45
N VAL A 310 1.20 15.12 -11.16
CA VAL A 310 0.79 14.82 -9.79
C VAL A 310 2.00 14.30 -9.01
N PRO A 311 2.39 14.96 -7.89
CA PRO A 311 3.50 14.48 -7.05
C PRO A 311 3.23 13.06 -6.55
N ALA A 312 4.16 12.13 -6.79
CA ALA A 312 3.91 10.71 -6.54
C ALA A 312 5.08 9.98 -5.89
N VAL A 313 4.74 8.90 -5.17
CA VAL A 313 5.67 7.84 -4.77
C VAL A 313 5.19 6.53 -5.37
N LEU A 314 6.01 5.95 -6.26
CA LEU A 314 5.76 4.62 -6.82
C LEU A 314 6.70 3.61 -6.15
N LEU A 315 6.16 2.82 -5.25
CA LEU A 315 6.89 1.82 -4.48
C LEU A 315 7.20 0.58 -5.34
N THR A 316 8.25 -0.15 -4.96
CA THR A 316 8.67 -1.36 -5.68
C THR A 316 7.90 -2.59 -5.18
N PRO A 317 7.14 -3.28 -6.05
CA PRO A 317 6.48 -4.52 -5.69
C PRO A 317 7.48 -5.70 -5.64
N VAL A 318 7.20 -6.70 -4.78
CA VAL A 318 8.08 -7.84 -4.54
C VAL A 318 7.39 -9.15 -4.93
N PRO A 319 8.01 -10.01 -5.78
CA PRO A 319 7.43 -11.31 -6.11
C PRO A 319 7.58 -12.29 -4.93
N VAL A 320 6.49 -12.98 -4.60
CA VAL A 320 6.46 -14.01 -3.54
C VAL A 320 6.17 -15.36 -4.16
N THR A 321 7.06 -16.30 -3.89
CA THR A 321 6.95 -17.73 -4.22
C THR A 321 7.22 -18.55 -2.96
N ALA A 322 6.99 -19.86 -2.97
CA ALA A 322 7.24 -20.71 -1.81
C ALA A 322 8.62 -20.45 -1.17
N GLY A 323 9.68 -20.35 -1.97
CA GLY A 323 11.04 -20.11 -1.48
C GLY A 323 11.35 -18.66 -1.05
N THR A 324 10.37 -17.73 -1.08
CA THR A 324 10.60 -16.33 -0.70
C THR A 324 9.67 -15.84 0.41
N ILE A 325 8.70 -16.64 0.84
CA ILE A 325 7.69 -16.27 1.86
C ILE A 325 8.38 -15.78 3.14
N GLU A 326 9.33 -16.51 3.67
CA GLU A 326 10.00 -16.18 4.93
C GLU A 326 10.73 -14.84 4.86
N ARG A 327 11.56 -14.64 3.83
CA ARG A 327 12.36 -13.41 3.65
C ARG A 327 11.56 -12.19 3.15
N THR A 328 10.26 -12.36 2.93
CA THR A 328 9.34 -11.28 2.54
C THR A 328 8.26 -11.10 3.60
N LEU A 329 7.20 -11.89 3.56
CA LEU A 329 6.00 -11.72 4.37
C LEU A 329 6.24 -11.95 5.87
N VAL A 330 7.06 -12.96 6.24
CA VAL A 330 7.36 -13.24 7.65
C VAL A 330 8.32 -12.20 8.21
N ARG A 331 9.39 -11.87 7.48
CA ARG A 331 10.33 -10.80 7.86
C ARG A 331 9.64 -9.45 8.06
N ASP A 332 8.71 -9.12 7.18
CA ASP A 332 7.98 -7.84 7.23
C ASP A 332 6.77 -7.88 8.19
N GLU A 333 6.63 -8.98 8.97
CA GLU A 333 5.59 -9.20 9.98
C GLU A 333 4.15 -9.11 9.42
N VAL A 334 3.97 -9.42 8.12
CA VAL A 334 2.64 -9.47 7.49
C VAL A 334 1.87 -10.67 8.01
N TYR A 335 2.55 -11.82 8.07
CA TYR A 335 2.03 -13.07 8.63
C TYR A 335 3.11 -13.79 9.42
N SER A 336 2.70 -14.44 10.51
CA SER A 336 3.52 -15.41 11.22
C SER A 336 3.57 -16.75 10.48
N ILE A 337 4.62 -17.54 10.71
CA ILE A 337 4.69 -18.91 10.19
C ILE A 337 3.49 -19.75 10.66
N HIS A 338 3.00 -19.52 11.88
CA HIS A 338 1.84 -20.24 12.40
C HIS A 338 0.54 -19.94 11.62
N GLU A 339 0.33 -18.71 11.19
CA GLU A 339 -0.83 -18.35 10.35
C GLU A 339 -0.71 -18.96 8.94
N ILE A 340 0.50 -18.95 8.35
CA ILE A 340 0.76 -19.53 7.03
C ILE A 340 0.63 -21.05 7.07
N CYS A 341 1.07 -21.68 8.15
CA CYS A 341 1.26 -23.11 8.30
C CYS A 341 0.39 -23.71 9.43
N PRO A 342 -0.95 -23.66 9.32
CA PRO A 342 -1.82 -24.36 10.25
C PRO A 342 -1.57 -25.89 10.18
N ALA A 343 -2.10 -26.63 11.16
CA ALA A 343 -1.80 -28.05 11.32
C ALA A 343 -2.00 -28.89 10.05
N ASN A 344 -3.04 -28.61 9.28
CA ASN A 344 -3.36 -29.28 8.01
C ASN A 344 -2.40 -28.94 6.84
N LEU A 345 -1.55 -27.92 6.98
CA LEU A 345 -0.55 -27.54 5.98
C LEU A 345 0.88 -27.87 6.38
N ARG A 346 1.12 -28.40 7.56
CA ARG A 346 2.45 -28.64 8.11
C ARG A 346 3.38 -29.34 7.10
N SER A 347 2.96 -30.47 6.54
CA SER A 347 3.76 -31.21 5.55
C SER A 347 4.09 -30.40 4.29
N ALA A 348 3.20 -29.53 3.84
CA ALA A 348 3.47 -28.64 2.70
C ALA A 348 4.46 -27.53 3.08
N CYS A 349 4.32 -26.99 4.29
CA CYS A 349 5.24 -26.01 4.84
C CYS A 349 6.66 -26.56 5.03
N ASP A 350 6.78 -27.79 5.52
CA ASP A 350 8.09 -28.46 5.67
C ASP A 350 8.79 -28.59 4.31
N ARG A 351 8.06 -29.00 3.26
CA ARG A 351 8.59 -29.06 1.89
C ARG A 351 8.96 -27.67 1.34
N ALA A 352 8.28 -26.62 1.77
CA ALA A 352 8.58 -25.25 1.40
C ALA A 352 9.69 -24.59 2.23
N GLY A 353 10.26 -25.31 3.21
CA GLY A 353 11.29 -24.80 4.10
C GLY A 353 10.77 -23.80 5.16
N LEU A 354 9.45 -23.74 5.39
CA LEU A 354 8.81 -22.87 6.37
C LEU A 354 8.67 -23.62 7.70
N THR A 355 9.79 -23.93 8.32
CA THR A 355 9.83 -24.56 9.65
C THR A 355 9.77 -23.45 10.70
N GLY A 356 8.65 -23.31 11.38
CA GLY A 356 8.59 -22.49 12.59
C GLY A 356 9.47 -23.07 13.70
N PRO A 357 9.86 -22.27 14.71
CA PRO A 357 10.61 -22.78 15.85
C PRO A 357 9.90 -23.99 16.41
N THR A 358 10.59 -25.11 16.44
CA THR A 358 10.06 -26.35 17.01
C THR A 358 9.79 -26.11 18.49
N THR A 359 8.84 -26.87 19.08
CA THR A 359 8.55 -26.82 20.53
C THR A 359 9.79 -27.02 21.42
N LYS A 360 10.92 -27.47 20.85
CA LYS A 360 12.23 -27.52 21.50
C LYS A 360 12.87 -26.15 21.62
N ASP A 361 12.82 -25.34 20.55
CA ASP A 361 13.43 -23.98 20.55
C ASP A 361 12.70 -23.02 21.51
N THR A 362 11.37 -23.20 21.63
CA THR A 362 10.56 -22.41 22.59
C THR A 362 10.83 -22.79 24.05
N LYS A 363 11.22 -24.04 24.34
CA LYS A 363 11.62 -24.46 25.69
C LYS A 363 13.02 -23.93 26.05
N GLU A 364 13.96 -24.02 25.12
CA GLU A 364 15.34 -23.48 25.35
C GLU A 364 15.36 -21.96 25.52
N THR A 365 14.51 -21.23 24.78
CA THR A 365 14.42 -19.76 24.91
C THR A 365 13.79 -19.39 26.27
N LYS A 366 12.73 -20.09 26.70
CA LYS A 366 12.12 -19.89 28.03
C LYS A 366 13.02 -20.32 29.19
N GLU A 367 13.88 -21.30 28.97
CA GLU A 367 14.84 -21.75 29.98
C GLU A 367 16.03 -20.77 30.12
N LYS A 368 16.50 -20.21 28.97
CA LYS A 368 17.51 -19.15 28.95
C LYS A 368 17.02 -17.81 29.53
N GLU A 369 15.75 -17.47 29.38
CA GLU A 369 15.16 -16.29 30.05
C GLU A 369 14.98 -16.51 31.55
N LYS A 370 14.64 -17.73 31.99
CA LYS A 370 14.53 -18.07 33.42
C LYS A 370 15.89 -18.07 34.14
N VAL A 371 16.97 -18.40 33.43
CA VAL A 371 18.34 -18.39 34.00
C VAL A 371 18.92 -16.96 34.08
N LYS A 372 18.44 -16.02 33.22
CA LYS A 372 18.84 -14.59 33.31
C LYS A 372 18.06 -13.75 34.32
N GLY A 373 16.99 -14.29 34.90
CA GLY A 373 16.13 -13.58 35.87
C GLY A 373 16.38 -13.90 37.33
N GLY A 374 17.48 -14.58 37.69
CA GLY A 374 17.85 -14.91 39.07
C GLY A 374 19.15 -14.25 39.47
N ASP A 375 19.11 -13.16 40.12
CA ASP A 375 19.69 -12.65 41.36
C ASP A 375 19.91 -11.12 41.31
N PRO A 376 19.27 -10.34 42.16
CA PRO A 376 19.65 -8.96 42.39
C PRO A 376 20.46 -8.84 43.70
N GLY A 377 21.79 -8.95 43.62
CA GLY A 377 22.66 -8.75 44.75
C GLY A 377 23.94 -8.00 44.42
N GLY A 378 24.08 -6.77 44.92
CA GLY A 378 25.38 -6.17 45.14
C GLY A 378 25.84 -5.07 44.19
N VAL A 379 25.55 -3.82 44.55
CA VAL A 379 26.29 -2.62 44.11
C VAL A 379 27.71 -2.66 44.73
N PRO A 380 28.81 -2.21 44.05
CA PRO A 380 29.27 -0.88 44.30
C PRO A 380 29.67 -0.06 43.07
N ALA A 381 29.51 1.25 43.25
CA ALA A 381 29.90 2.31 42.32
C ALA A 381 31.43 2.44 42.17
N ARG A 382 31.91 2.76 40.98
CA ARG A 382 33.04 3.67 40.68
C ARG A 382 33.11 4.00 39.18
N ALA A 383 32.89 5.26 38.93
CA ALA A 383 33.74 6.28 38.29
C ALA A 383 34.42 5.95 36.94
N GLY A 384 34.03 6.71 35.94
CA GLY A 384 34.92 7.49 35.06
C GLY A 384 35.53 6.75 33.88
N VAL A 385 35.24 7.19 32.69
CA VAL A 385 36.16 7.89 31.77
C VAL A 385 35.49 8.07 30.38
N ALA A 386 35.47 9.30 29.93
CA ALA A 386 35.06 9.76 28.62
C ALA A 386 36.12 9.47 27.54
N ARG A 387 35.68 9.70 26.25
CA ARG A 387 36.45 9.80 24.98
C ARG A 387 36.47 8.48 24.17
N HIS A 388 35.96 8.46 22.90
CA HIS A 388 36.54 9.16 21.75
C HIS A 388 35.53 9.21 20.59
N LEU A 389 35.21 10.42 20.18
CA LEU A 389 34.73 10.73 18.85
C LEU A 389 35.93 10.79 17.89
N GLN A 390 35.98 10.02 16.84
CA GLN A 390 36.88 10.24 15.71
C GLN A 390 36.08 10.50 14.44
N ALA A 391 36.18 11.75 13.97
CA ALA A 391 35.75 12.26 12.71
C ALA A 391 36.63 11.69 11.57
N VAL A 392 36.04 11.15 10.52
CA VAL A 392 36.72 10.88 9.26
C VAL A 392 36.52 12.05 8.31
N ARG A 393 37.62 12.77 8.10
CA ARG A 393 37.78 13.89 7.15
C ARG A 393 37.74 13.40 5.70
N ARG A 394 36.91 14.05 4.89
CA ARG A 394 36.97 14.02 3.42
C ARG A 394 38.24 14.71 2.92
N ARG A 395 38.90 14.14 1.92
CA ARG A 395 39.89 14.83 1.06
C ARG A 395 39.31 15.04 -0.35
N PRO A 396 39.51 16.20 -0.96
CA PRO A 396 39.13 16.44 -2.35
C PRO A 396 40.29 16.08 -3.29
N GLY A 397 40.00 15.42 -4.40
CA GLY A 397 40.94 15.18 -5.50
C GLY A 397 40.59 16.08 -6.67
N ALA A 398 41.61 16.73 -7.20
CA ALA A 398 41.61 17.77 -8.25
C ALA A 398 41.50 17.21 -9.70
N PRO A 399 41.33 18.08 -10.71
CA PRO A 399 40.76 17.72 -12.01
C PRO A 399 41.83 17.35 -13.05
N GLY A 400 41.48 16.40 -13.93
CA GLY A 400 42.25 16.03 -15.12
C GLY A 400 41.66 16.64 -16.38
N ARG A 401 42.48 17.37 -17.10
CA ARG A 401 42.24 18.08 -18.39
C ARG A 401 42.23 17.12 -19.60
N GLY A 402 41.47 17.55 -20.59
CA GLY A 402 41.85 17.55 -22.02
C GLY A 402 41.43 16.30 -22.79
N THR A 403 40.88 16.33 -23.98
CA THR A 403 41.08 17.12 -25.21
C THR A 403 39.94 16.83 -26.17
N ALA A 404 39.31 17.78 -26.70
CA ALA A 404 39.07 18.27 -28.05
C ALA A 404 38.99 17.27 -29.23
N THR A 405 37.77 17.19 -29.84
CA THR A 405 37.31 17.42 -31.23
C THR A 405 37.98 16.66 -32.41
N PRO A 406 37.37 16.70 -33.64
CA PRO A 406 35.97 16.62 -34.10
C PRO A 406 35.77 15.64 -35.30
N GLY A 407 34.53 15.56 -35.83
CA GLY A 407 34.41 15.28 -37.26
C GLY A 407 33.46 14.13 -37.66
N ARG A 408 32.40 14.36 -38.09
CA ARG A 408 31.48 14.49 -39.25
C ARG A 408 30.08 14.02 -38.92
#